data_4005839269863aac8479b7fa49032074
#
_entry.id   4005839269863aac8479b7fa49032074
#
_cell.length_a   1.000
_cell.length_b   1.000
_cell.length_c   1.000
_cell.angle_alpha   90.00
_cell.angle_beta   90.00
_cell.angle_gamma   90.00
#
_symmetry.space_group_name_H-M   'P 1'
#
loop_
_entity.id
_entity.type
_entity.pdbx_description
1 polymer ?
#
loop_
_entity_poly.entity_id
_entity_poly.type
_entity_poly.pdbx_seq_one_letter_code
_entity_poly.pdbx_strand_id
1 'polypeptide(L)'
;MDLELAGKRAIVTGGSRGIGKVIARVLAAEGVDVAISARNEQQLKATAQELATATGRRIVPIVADTGKEADVNRLVETAIAELGGVDILVNNAALPGGISTAVKLEQIIDAQVLEDINIKVVGYLRTARALAPHLIQKGWGRIINIGGLAIHRTGRPVATLRNVGVAAITKNLADELGPLGINVTAVHPGATRTERTEQAAEKDLAKNVSIGRIVDAKEVAWVVAFLASPKSVSINGDAIPIGGGSLGTINY
;
A
#
# COMPACT_ATOMS: atom_id res chain seq x y z
N MET A 1 17.72 -13.93 5.22
CA MET A 1 16.87 -13.84 6.45
C MET A 1 15.54 -14.50 6.11
N ASP A 2 15.14 -15.48 6.85
CA ASP A 2 13.77 -15.99 6.74
C ASP A 2 12.79 -14.99 7.37
N LEU A 3 11.77 -14.58 6.63
CA LEU A 3 10.77 -13.61 7.07
C LEU A 3 9.62 -14.25 7.85
N GLU A 4 9.55 -15.58 7.95
CA GLU A 4 8.48 -16.32 8.62
C GLU A 4 7.08 -15.97 8.10
N LEU A 5 6.97 -15.75 6.79
CA LEU A 5 5.72 -15.39 6.10
C LEU A 5 5.00 -16.60 5.51
N ALA A 6 5.65 -17.75 5.40
CA ALA A 6 5.05 -18.96 4.85
C ALA A 6 3.76 -19.34 5.60
N GLY A 7 2.67 -19.57 4.85
CA GLY A 7 1.35 -19.88 5.39
C GLY A 7 0.56 -18.69 5.94
N LYS A 8 1.09 -17.46 5.89
CA LYS A 8 0.32 -16.25 6.17
C LYS A 8 -0.62 -15.93 5.02
N ARG A 9 -1.59 -15.07 5.27
CA ARG A 9 -2.63 -14.68 4.32
C ARG A 9 -2.74 -13.16 4.30
N ALA A 10 -2.77 -12.57 3.10
CA ALA A 10 -2.75 -11.13 2.93
C ALA A 10 -3.88 -10.61 2.05
N ILE A 11 -4.34 -9.39 2.33
CA ILE A 11 -5.09 -8.55 1.40
C ILE A 11 -4.16 -7.46 0.87
N VAL A 12 -4.10 -7.30 -0.46
CA VAL A 12 -3.40 -6.17 -1.10
C VAL A 12 -4.40 -5.38 -1.94
N THR A 13 -4.75 -4.17 -1.49
CA THR A 13 -5.64 -3.30 -2.25
C THR A 13 -4.88 -2.61 -3.39
N GLY A 14 -5.53 -2.42 -4.55
CA GLY A 14 -4.85 -1.90 -5.75
C GLY A 14 -3.82 -2.88 -6.31
N GLY A 15 -4.03 -4.19 -6.16
CA GLY A 15 -3.09 -5.25 -6.50
C GLY A 15 -3.03 -5.65 -7.98
N SER A 16 -3.81 -5.03 -8.87
CA SER A 16 -3.87 -5.43 -10.28
C SER A 16 -2.72 -4.90 -11.15
N ARG A 17 -1.93 -3.95 -10.68
CA ARG A 17 -0.82 -3.32 -11.42
C ARG A 17 0.13 -2.54 -10.49
N GLY A 18 1.24 -2.04 -11.05
CA GLY A 18 2.17 -1.15 -10.37
C GLY A 18 2.74 -1.74 -9.08
N ILE A 19 2.96 -0.90 -8.09
CA ILE A 19 3.54 -1.28 -6.80
C ILE A 19 2.73 -2.39 -6.12
N GLY A 20 1.39 -2.30 -6.13
CA GLY A 20 0.53 -3.30 -5.49
C GLY A 20 0.66 -4.70 -6.09
N LYS A 21 0.76 -4.82 -7.43
CA LYS A 21 1.02 -6.10 -8.10
C LYS A 21 2.36 -6.70 -7.68
N VAL A 22 3.40 -5.86 -7.61
CA VAL A 22 4.74 -6.31 -7.22
C VAL A 22 4.79 -6.70 -5.75
N ILE A 23 4.10 -5.98 -4.87
CA ILE A 23 3.93 -6.36 -3.45
C ILE A 23 3.26 -7.73 -3.34
N ALA A 24 2.14 -7.94 -4.04
CA ALA A 24 1.43 -9.23 -4.03
C ALA A 24 2.34 -10.37 -4.53
N ARG A 25 3.14 -10.13 -5.58
CA ARG A 25 4.13 -11.10 -6.09
C ARG A 25 5.19 -11.46 -5.05
N VAL A 26 5.78 -10.45 -4.38
CA VAL A 26 6.84 -10.68 -3.40
C VAL A 26 6.29 -11.42 -2.18
N LEU A 27 5.14 -11.01 -1.65
CA LEU A 27 4.49 -11.74 -0.55
C LEU A 27 4.18 -13.19 -0.93
N ALA A 28 3.65 -13.42 -2.13
CA ALA A 28 3.38 -14.77 -2.61
C ALA A 28 4.67 -15.61 -2.76
N ALA A 29 5.77 -15.02 -3.23
CA ALA A 29 7.07 -15.68 -3.31
C ALA A 29 7.64 -16.07 -1.93
N GLU A 30 7.27 -15.32 -0.88
CA GLU A 30 7.58 -15.64 0.53
C GLU A 30 6.58 -16.65 1.15
N GLY A 31 5.71 -17.26 0.35
CA GLY A 31 4.79 -18.31 0.80
C GLY A 31 3.44 -17.81 1.34
N VAL A 32 3.07 -16.56 1.08
CA VAL A 32 1.79 -15.97 1.50
C VAL A 32 0.71 -16.26 0.45
N ASP A 33 -0.50 -16.62 0.91
CA ASP A 33 -1.69 -16.62 0.05
C ASP A 33 -2.31 -15.22 0.03
N VAL A 34 -2.66 -14.69 -1.16
CA VAL A 34 -2.94 -13.25 -1.31
C VAL A 34 -4.30 -13.02 -1.98
N ALA A 35 -5.18 -12.27 -1.34
CA ALA A 35 -6.31 -11.63 -1.99
C ALA A 35 -5.86 -10.28 -2.56
N ILE A 36 -6.04 -10.08 -3.86
CA ILE A 36 -5.77 -8.80 -4.53
C ILE A 36 -7.09 -8.12 -4.90
N SER A 37 -7.19 -6.81 -4.70
CA SER A 37 -8.38 -6.08 -5.11
C SER A 37 -8.10 -4.92 -6.05
N ALA A 38 -9.02 -4.66 -6.97
CA ALA A 38 -9.05 -3.52 -7.87
C ALA A 38 -10.45 -3.35 -8.49
N ARG A 39 -10.70 -2.21 -9.17
CA ARG A 39 -11.99 -1.93 -9.82
C ARG A 39 -12.15 -2.62 -11.18
N ASN A 40 -11.06 -2.82 -11.93
CA ASN A 40 -11.11 -3.45 -13.25
C ASN A 40 -11.00 -4.98 -13.09
N GLU A 41 -12.10 -5.67 -13.31
CA GLU A 41 -12.23 -7.12 -13.12
C GLU A 41 -11.32 -7.91 -14.07
N GLN A 42 -11.31 -7.55 -15.36
CA GLN A 42 -10.53 -8.27 -16.37
C GLN A 42 -9.04 -8.25 -16.06
N GLN A 43 -8.49 -7.05 -15.80
CA GLN A 43 -7.09 -6.88 -15.45
C GLN A 43 -6.76 -7.59 -14.12
N LEU A 44 -7.68 -7.52 -13.15
CA LEU A 44 -7.49 -8.14 -11.84
C LEU A 44 -7.39 -9.66 -11.95
N LYS A 45 -8.30 -10.29 -12.70
CA LYS A 45 -8.29 -11.75 -12.96
C LYS A 45 -7.04 -12.19 -13.72
N ALA A 46 -6.63 -11.45 -14.75
CA ALA A 46 -5.41 -11.73 -15.48
C ALA A 46 -4.17 -11.65 -14.58
N THR A 47 -4.09 -10.63 -13.72
CA THR A 47 -3.00 -10.49 -12.75
C THR A 47 -3.00 -11.61 -11.72
N ALA A 48 -4.16 -12.01 -11.20
CA ALA A 48 -4.25 -13.12 -10.26
C ALA A 48 -3.73 -14.43 -10.86
N GLN A 49 -4.12 -14.74 -12.10
CA GLN A 49 -3.65 -15.93 -12.82
C GLN A 49 -2.14 -15.89 -13.06
N GLU A 50 -1.60 -14.73 -13.49
CA GLU A 50 -0.15 -14.54 -13.69
C GLU A 50 0.62 -14.79 -12.39
N LEU A 51 0.18 -14.20 -11.28
CA LEU A 51 0.84 -14.35 -9.99
C LEU A 51 0.75 -15.78 -9.45
N ALA A 52 -0.42 -16.43 -9.57
CA ALA A 52 -0.61 -17.81 -9.15
C ALA A 52 0.32 -18.76 -9.92
N THR A 53 0.42 -18.59 -11.26
CA THR A 53 1.33 -19.39 -12.10
C THR A 53 2.80 -19.15 -11.73
N ALA A 54 3.19 -17.90 -11.46
CA ALA A 54 4.57 -17.55 -11.19
C ALA A 54 5.05 -17.98 -9.79
N THR A 55 4.15 -18.14 -8.82
CA THR A 55 4.51 -18.36 -7.41
C THR A 55 4.01 -19.69 -6.83
N GLY A 56 3.09 -20.37 -7.51
CA GLY A 56 2.42 -21.56 -7.00
C GLY A 56 1.50 -21.30 -5.80
N ARG A 57 1.24 -20.03 -5.46
CA ARG A 57 0.41 -19.66 -4.31
C ARG A 57 -1.02 -19.36 -4.73
N ARG A 58 -1.94 -19.43 -3.76
CA ARG A 58 -3.33 -19.03 -3.96
C ARG A 58 -3.42 -17.52 -4.07
N ILE A 59 -3.91 -17.04 -5.22
CA ILE A 59 -4.16 -15.62 -5.47
C ILE A 59 -5.65 -15.44 -5.77
N VAL A 60 -6.36 -14.70 -4.92
CA VAL A 60 -7.81 -14.49 -5.01
C VAL A 60 -8.10 -13.09 -5.53
N PRO A 61 -8.68 -12.94 -6.74
CA PRO A 61 -9.08 -11.64 -7.26
C PRO A 61 -10.47 -11.24 -6.71
N ILE A 62 -10.56 -10.09 -6.03
CA ILE A 62 -11.83 -9.57 -5.50
C ILE A 62 -12.06 -8.15 -6.02
N VAL A 63 -13.12 -7.96 -6.83
CA VAL A 63 -13.46 -6.64 -7.35
C VAL A 63 -14.00 -5.76 -6.22
N ALA A 64 -13.34 -4.62 -5.97
CA ALA A 64 -13.76 -3.67 -4.95
C ALA A 64 -13.26 -2.25 -5.24
N ASP A 65 -14.06 -1.27 -4.88
CA ASP A 65 -13.72 0.15 -4.82
C ASP A 65 -13.55 0.56 -3.35
N THR A 66 -12.32 0.91 -2.94
CA THR A 66 -12.03 1.33 -1.55
C THR A 66 -12.71 2.65 -1.16
N GLY A 67 -13.20 3.40 -2.14
CA GLY A 67 -14.05 4.57 -1.92
C GLY A 67 -15.47 4.24 -1.44
N LYS A 68 -15.89 2.96 -1.48
CA LYS A 68 -17.23 2.48 -1.13
C LYS A 68 -17.16 1.50 0.04
N GLU A 69 -17.88 1.81 1.11
CA GLU A 69 -17.88 0.98 2.33
C GLU A 69 -18.40 -0.45 2.08
N ALA A 70 -19.50 -0.58 1.34
CA ALA A 70 -20.08 -1.90 1.03
C ALA A 70 -19.10 -2.80 0.25
N ASP A 71 -18.31 -2.22 -0.66
CA ASP A 71 -17.30 -2.95 -1.41
C ASP A 71 -16.15 -3.41 -0.51
N VAL A 72 -15.74 -2.56 0.45
CA VAL A 72 -14.69 -2.89 1.41
C VAL A 72 -15.13 -4.01 2.35
N ASN A 73 -16.35 -3.96 2.88
CA ASN A 73 -16.87 -5.02 3.74
C ASN A 73 -16.91 -6.35 3.00
N ARG A 74 -17.46 -6.37 1.78
CA ARG A 74 -17.47 -7.56 0.91
C ARG A 74 -16.06 -8.06 0.60
N LEU A 75 -15.10 -7.16 0.33
CA LEU A 75 -13.70 -7.53 0.10
C LEU A 75 -13.13 -8.30 1.28
N VAL A 76 -13.29 -7.77 2.50
CA VAL A 76 -12.73 -8.38 3.71
C VAL A 76 -13.41 -9.71 4.02
N GLU A 77 -14.74 -9.76 4.01
CA GLU A 77 -15.52 -10.98 4.23
C GLU A 77 -15.14 -12.09 3.24
N THR A 78 -15.09 -11.74 1.94
CA THR A 78 -14.71 -12.70 0.88
C THR A 78 -13.26 -13.18 1.06
N ALA A 79 -12.32 -12.27 1.38
CA ALA A 79 -10.93 -12.66 1.59
C ALA A 79 -10.76 -13.59 2.79
N ILE A 80 -11.46 -13.33 3.90
CA ILE A 80 -11.44 -14.21 5.07
C ILE A 80 -11.99 -15.59 4.73
N ALA A 81 -13.13 -15.66 4.03
CA ALA A 81 -13.75 -16.93 3.63
C ALA A 81 -12.87 -17.73 2.67
N GLU A 82 -12.38 -17.07 1.61
CA GLU A 82 -11.60 -17.72 0.56
C GLU A 82 -10.21 -18.16 1.04
N LEU A 83 -9.53 -17.37 1.86
CA LEU A 83 -8.19 -17.69 2.35
C LEU A 83 -8.20 -18.50 3.67
N GLY A 84 -9.36 -18.65 4.31
CA GLY A 84 -9.48 -19.24 5.64
C GLY A 84 -8.95 -18.32 6.75
N GLY A 85 -8.95 -17.03 6.54
CA GLY A 85 -8.49 -15.98 7.45
C GLY A 85 -7.59 -14.96 6.74
N VAL A 86 -7.21 -13.89 7.47
CA VAL A 86 -6.28 -12.86 7.00
C VAL A 86 -5.35 -12.50 8.15
N ASP A 87 -4.09 -12.24 7.83
CA ASP A 87 -3.01 -11.91 8.77
C ASP A 87 -2.42 -10.52 8.48
N ILE A 88 -2.42 -10.13 7.19
CA ILE A 88 -1.72 -8.95 6.68
C ILE A 88 -2.67 -8.15 5.81
N LEU A 89 -2.71 -6.84 6.02
CA LEU A 89 -3.37 -5.88 5.16
C LEU A 89 -2.36 -4.91 4.56
N VAL A 90 -2.28 -4.86 3.24
CA VAL A 90 -1.53 -3.82 2.53
C VAL A 90 -2.50 -2.86 1.85
N ASN A 91 -2.63 -1.69 2.42
CA ASN A 91 -3.38 -0.58 1.86
C ASN A 91 -2.54 0.14 0.81
N ASN A 92 -2.80 -0.14 -0.48
CA ASN A 92 -2.08 0.44 -1.59
C ASN A 92 -3.00 1.11 -2.62
N ALA A 93 -4.32 0.85 -2.57
CA ALA A 93 -5.27 1.45 -3.50
C ALA A 93 -5.22 2.98 -3.45
N ALA A 94 -4.96 3.60 -4.59
CA ALA A 94 -4.95 5.04 -4.76
C ALA A 94 -5.18 5.39 -6.23
N LEU A 95 -5.57 6.63 -6.48
CA LEU A 95 -5.53 7.19 -7.83
C LEU A 95 -4.07 7.49 -8.20
N PRO A 96 -3.57 6.99 -9.32
CA PRO A 96 -2.18 7.17 -9.72
C PRO A 96 -1.81 8.66 -9.87
N GLY A 97 -0.79 9.09 -9.13
CA GLY A 97 -0.39 10.50 -9.07
C GLY A 97 -1.36 11.43 -8.33
N GLY A 98 -2.54 10.92 -7.92
CA GLY A 98 -3.69 11.71 -7.47
C GLY A 98 -4.56 12.16 -8.64
N ILE A 99 -5.79 12.57 -8.36
CA ILE A 99 -6.67 13.19 -9.36
C ILE A 99 -6.15 14.58 -9.70
N SER A 100 -5.77 15.35 -8.68
CA SER A 100 -5.33 16.71 -8.85
C SER A 100 -3.84 16.80 -9.14
N THR A 101 -3.51 17.39 -10.27
CA THR A 101 -2.14 17.82 -10.64
C THR A 101 -1.88 19.28 -10.29
N ALA A 102 -2.81 19.94 -9.59
CA ALA A 102 -2.74 21.35 -9.23
C ALA A 102 -1.46 21.66 -8.45
N VAL A 103 -0.74 22.69 -8.90
CA VAL A 103 0.45 23.24 -8.24
C VAL A 103 0.18 24.62 -7.64
N LYS A 104 -0.85 25.34 -8.13
CA LYS A 104 -1.28 26.64 -7.68
C LYS A 104 -2.66 26.57 -7.03
N LEU A 105 -2.91 27.49 -6.10
CA LEU A 105 -4.14 27.53 -5.32
C LEU A 105 -5.40 27.61 -6.20
N GLU A 106 -5.37 28.46 -7.22
CA GLU A 106 -6.50 28.64 -8.14
C GLU A 106 -6.83 27.40 -9.00
N GLN A 107 -5.95 26.42 -9.05
CA GLN A 107 -6.14 25.18 -9.80
C GLN A 107 -6.77 24.06 -8.96
N ILE A 108 -6.93 24.27 -7.66
CA ILE A 108 -7.46 23.25 -6.75
C ILE A 108 -8.98 23.17 -6.93
N ILE A 109 -9.48 21.96 -7.16
CA ILE A 109 -10.89 21.64 -7.29
C ILE A 109 -11.30 20.76 -6.11
N ASP A 110 -12.19 21.26 -5.25
CA ASP A 110 -12.60 20.60 -4.02
C ASP A 110 -13.08 19.14 -4.23
N ALA A 111 -13.88 18.92 -5.28
CA ALA A 111 -14.35 17.56 -5.59
C ALA A 111 -13.21 16.58 -5.85
N GLN A 112 -12.12 17.01 -6.50
CA GLN A 112 -10.94 16.18 -6.73
C GLN A 112 -10.17 15.92 -5.43
N VAL A 113 -10.09 16.92 -4.54
CA VAL A 113 -9.47 16.76 -3.22
C VAL A 113 -10.25 15.73 -2.40
N LEU A 114 -11.57 15.89 -2.32
CA LEU A 114 -12.43 14.99 -1.56
C LEU A 114 -12.39 13.57 -2.09
N GLU A 115 -12.39 13.37 -3.40
CA GLU A 115 -12.30 12.03 -4.01
C GLU A 115 -10.94 11.38 -3.71
N ASP A 116 -9.82 12.12 -3.83
CA ASP A 116 -8.48 11.60 -3.55
C ASP A 116 -8.33 11.17 -2.07
N ILE A 117 -8.85 11.99 -1.15
CA ILE A 117 -8.89 11.69 0.29
C ILE A 117 -9.82 10.49 0.56
N ASN A 118 -11.00 10.46 -0.06
CA ASN A 118 -11.96 9.36 0.13
C ASN A 118 -11.39 8.00 -0.28
N ILE A 119 -10.69 7.92 -1.41
CA ILE A 119 -10.15 6.66 -1.91
C ILE A 119 -8.92 6.24 -1.11
N LYS A 120 -7.99 7.16 -0.83
CA LYS A 120 -6.71 6.80 -0.20
C LYS A 120 -6.79 6.84 1.33
N VAL A 121 -7.13 7.96 1.94
CA VAL A 121 -7.08 8.10 3.40
C VAL A 121 -8.26 7.39 4.06
N VAL A 122 -9.48 7.74 3.65
CA VAL A 122 -10.69 7.13 4.22
C VAL A 122 -10.84 5.67 3.79
N GLY A 123 -10.40 5.33 2.57
CA GLY A 123 -10.35 3.94 2.09
C GLY A 123 -9.45 3.05 2.96
N TYR A 124 -8.29 3.55 3.38
CA TYR A 124 -7.39 2.82 4.28
C TYR A 124 -7.98 2.65 5.68
N LEU A 125 -8.68 3.67 6.19
CA LEU A 125 -9.44 3.54 7.44
C LEU A 125 -10.57 2.52 7.34
N ARG A 126 -11.32 2.50 6.21
CA ARG A 126 -12.41 1.52 6.00
C ARG A 126 -11.88 0.09 6.00
N THR A 127 -10.80 -0.17 5.25
CA THR A 127 -10.22 -1.53 5.17
C THR A 127 -9.64 -1.97 6.52
N ALA A 128 -8.95 -1.07 7.23
CA ALA A 128 -8.46 -1.34 8.58
C ALA A 128 -9.61 -1.64 9.55
N ARG A 129 -10.66 -0.79 9.57
CA ARG A 129 -11.84 -0.96 10.43
C ARG A 129 -12.56 -2.28 10.15
N ALA A 130 -12.73 -2.64 8.88
CA ALA A 130 -13.41 -3.89 8.52
C ALA A 130 -12.61 -5.13 8.93
N LEU A 131 -11.26 -5.09 8.85
CA LEU A 131 -10.42 -6.24 9.17
C LEU A 131 -10.01 -6.32 10.63
N ALA A 132 -9.91 -5.19 11.35
CA ALA A 132 -9.39 -5.13 12.72
C ALA A 132 -10.06 -6.13 13.69
N PRO A 133 -11.39 -6.33 13.70
CA PRO A 133 -12.01 -7.32 14.59
C PRO A 133 -11.44 -8.74 14.41
N HIS A 134 -11.19 -9.15 13.16
CA HIS A 134 -10.60 -10.46 12.85
C HIS A 134 -9.15 -10.55 13.33
N LEU A 135 -8.34 -9.51 13.14
CA LEU A 135 -6.95 -9.47 13.61
C LEU A 135 -6.88 -9.46 15.15
N ILE A 136 -7.75 -8.69 15.81
CA ILE A 136 -7.85 -8.61 17.27
C ILE A 136 -8.17 -9.98 17.87
N GLN A 137 -9.15 -10.69 17.31
CA GLN A 137 -9.49 -12.04 17.75
C GLN A 137 -8.31 -13.01 17.67
N LYS A 138 -7.43 -12.82 16.69
CA LYS A 138 -6.21 -13.62 16.52
C LYS A 138 -5.06 -13.19 17.44
N GLY A 139 -5.09 -11.98 18.00
CA GLY A 139 -3.99 -11.38 18.77
C GLY A 139 -2.73 -11.14 17.95
N TRP A 140 -2.84 -11.10 16.61
CA TRP A 140 -1.72 -10.86 15.71
C TRP A 140 -2.18 -10.28 14.36
N GLY A 141 -1.50 -9.26 13.89
CA GLY A 141 -1.77 -8.68 12.58
C GLY A 141 -0.70 -7.69 12.13
N ARG A 142 -0.67 -7.42 10.81
CA ARG A 142 0.16 -6.39 10.19
C ARG A 142 -0.71 -5.55 9.25
N ILE A 143 -0.71 -4.24 9.44
CA ILE A 143 -1.36 -3.28 8.54
C ILE A 143 -0.27 -2.37 7.99
N ILE A 144 -0.09 -2.36 6.67
CA ILE A 144 0.95 -1.58 6.01
C ILE A 144 0.28 -0.61 5.03
N ASN A 145 0.45 0.68 5.26
CA ASN A 145 -0.16 1.75 4.48
C ASN A 145 0.83 2.34 3.48
N ILE A 146 0.53 2.29 2.18
CA ILE A 146 1.40 2.86 1.14
C ILE A 146 1.09 4.34 0.96
N GLY A 147 1.96 5.19 1.46
CA GLY A 147 1.91 6.64 1.34
C GLY A 147 2.59 7.18 0.08
N GLY A 148 3.53 8.09 0.28
CA GLY A 148 4.39 8.66 -0.75
C GLY A 148 5.23 9.82 -0.22
N LEU A 149 6.42 10.04 -0.80
CA LEU A 149 7.37 11.07 -0.36
C LEU A 149 6.90 12.52 -0.59
N ALA A 150 5.73 12.72 -1.21
CA ALA A 150 5.11 14.06 -1.25
C ALA A 150 4.80 14.62 0.15
N ILE A 151 4.78 13.80 1.19
CA ILE A 151 4.65 14.24 2.60
C ILE A 151 5.75 15.23 3.01
N HIS A 152 6.95 15.10 2.43
CA HIS A 152 8.12 15.94 2.72
C HIS A 152 8.38 17.01 1.66
N ARG A 153 7.42 17.26 0.75
CA ARG A 153 7.63 18.18 -0.38
C ARG A 153 6.47 19.16 -0.52
N THR A 154 6.82 20.38 -0.90
CA THR A 154 5.86 21.40 -1.34
C THR A 154 5.60 21.31 -2.85
N GLY A 155 4.70 22.15 -3.38
CA GLY A 155 4.41 22.27 -4.81
C GLY A 155 3.29 21.37 -5.33
N ARG A 156 2.75 20.47 -4.49
CA ARG A 156 1.58 19.64 -4.80
C ARG A 156 0.69 19.48 -3.56
N PRO A 157 -0.10 20.49 -3.20
CA PRO A 157 -0.80 20.54 -1.92
C PRO A 157 -1.73 19.34 -1.68
N VAL A 158 -2.46 18.87 -2.68
CA VAL A 158 -3.36 17.72 -2.56
C VAL A 158 -2.59 16.42 -2.33
N ALA A 159 -1.47 16.24 -3.06
CA ALA A 159 -0.62 15.07 -2.86
C ALA A 159 0.04 15.04 -1.47
N THR A 160 0.45 16.21 -0.97
CA THR A 160 0.98 16.35 0.39
C THR A 160 -0.10 16.02 1.41
N LEU A 161 -1.27 16.65 1.32
CA LEU A 161 -2.40 16.46 2.25
C LEU A 161 -2.78 14.99 2.40
N ARG A 162 -2.97 14.27 1.28
CA ARG A 162 -3.35 12.85 1.34
C ARG A 162 -2.28 11.96 1.96
N ASN A 163 -0.98 12.25 1.74
CA ASN A 163 0.10 11.44 2.31
C ASN A 163 0.36 11.77 3.78
N VAL A 164 0.18 13.02 4.21
CA VAL A 164 0.13 13.41 5.63
C VAL A 164 -1.03 12.70 6.32
N GLY A 165 -2.21 12.66 5.68
CA GLY A 165 -3.36 11.90 6.18
C GLY A 165 -3.04 10.41 6.40
N VAL A 166 -2.32 9.77 5.47
CA VAL A 166 -1.88 8.37 5.64
C VAL A 166 -0.94 8.20 6.84
N ALA A 167 0.03 9.09 7.04
CA ALA A 167 0.93 9.03 8.19
C ALA A 167 0.17 9.22 9.51
N ALA A 168 -0.76 10.19 9.55
CA ALA A 168 -1.57 10.47 10.72
C ALA A 168 -2.44 9.26 11.13
N ILE A 169 -3.17 8.65 10.19
CA ILE A 169 -3.97 7.46 10.50
C ILE A 169 -3.10 6.26 10.88
N THR A 170 -1.92 6.12 10.30
CA THR A 170 -0.98 5.05 10.65
C THR A 170 -0.60 5.11 12.13
N LYS A 171 -0.21 6.29 12.61
CA LYS A 171 0.17 6.47 14.02
C LYS A 171 -1.01 6.25 14.96
N ASN A 172 -2.18 6.82 14.66
CA ASN A 172 -3.38 6.63 15.50
C ASN A 172 -3.78 5.15 15.60
N LEU A 173 -3.82 4.43 14.47
CA LEU A 173 -4.13 3.00 14.48
C LEU A 173 -3.06 2.16 15.17
N ALA A 174 -1.80 2.54 15.08
CA ALA A 174 -0.71 1.84 15.78
C ALA A 174 -0.83 1.96 17.30
N ASP A 175 -1.21 3.14 17.81
CA ASP A 175 -1.41 3.36 19.24
C ASP A 175 -2.65 2.60 19.76
N GLU A 176 -3.72 2.55 18.98
CA GLU A 176 -4.94 1.83 19.33
C GLU A 176 -4.78 0.31 19.28
N LEU A 177 -4.20 -0.19 18.19
CA LEU A 177 -4.17 -1.63 17.88
C LEU A 177 -2.88 -2.33 18.36
N GLY A 178 -1.81 -1.59 18.63
CA GLY A 178 -0.53 -2.13 19.08
C GLY A 178 -0.63 -2.98 20.35
N PRO A 179 -1.31 -2.53 21.41
CA PRO A 179 -1.55 -3.32 22.63
C PRO A 179 -2.32 -4.63 22.36
N LEU A 180 -2.99 -4.74 21.22
CA LEU A 180 -3.77 -5.92 20.80
C LEU A 180 -2.98 -6.86 19.86
N GLY A 181 -1.66 -6.62 19.70
CA GLY A 181 -0.78 -7.46 18.90
C GLY A 181 -0.75 -7.12 17.39
N ILE A 182 -1.28 -5.96 17.00
CA ILE A 182 -1.36 -5.55 15.60
C ILE A 182 -0.43 -4.37 15.35
N ASN A 183 0.61 -4.56 14.51
CA ASN A 183 1.46 -3.46 14.08
C ASN A 183 0.84 -2.73 12.89
N VAL A 184 0.90 -1.40 12.92
CA VAL A 184 0.48 -0.54 11.81
C VAL A 184 1.65 0.36 11.41
N THR A 185 2.07 0.27 10.15
CA THR A 185 3.22 1.02 9.62
C THR A 185 2.86 1.68 8.30
N ALA A 186 3.63 2.68 7.90
CA ALA A 186 3.53 3.27 6.58
C ALA A 186 4.84 3.08 5.80
N VAL A 187 4.72 2.99 4.48
CA VAL A 187 5.82 3.05 3.54
C VAL A 187 5.57 4.23 2.60
N HIS A 188 6.58 5.09 2.44
CA HIS A 188 6.50 6.26 1.57
C HIS A 188 7.43 6.10 0.34
N PRO A 189 6.94 5.50 -0.77
CA PRO A 189 7.72 5.42 -1.99
C PRO A 189 7.99 6.80 -2.59
N GLY A 190 9.19 6.97 -3.15
CA GLY A 190 9.54 8.07 -4.03
C GLY A 190 9.12 7.80 -5.49
N ALA A 191 9.86 8.39 -6.44
CA ALA A 191 9.74 8.03 -7.84
C ALA A 191 10.09 6.54 -8.01
N THR A 192 9.11 5.77 -8.46
CA THR A 192 9.21 4.30 -8.50
C THR A 192 8.96 3.81 -9.91
N ARG A 193 9.88 2.96 -10.42
CA ARG A 193 9.74 2.30 -11.71
C ARG A 193 8.63 1.25 -11.63
N THR A 194 7.70 1.35 -12.55
CA THR A 194 6.61 0.40 -12.79
C THR A 194 6.47 0.19 -14.29
N GLU A 195 5.57 -0.70 -14.71
CA GLU A 195 5.26 -0.92 -16.14
C GLU A 195 4.76 0.33 -16.89
N ARG A 196 4.43 1.41 -16.18
CA ARG A 196 3.95 2.67 -16.75
C ARG A 196 5.00 3.77 -16.78
N THR A 197 6.20 3.49 -16.30
CA THR A 197 7.25 4.49 -16.22
C THR A 197 7.95 4.62 -17.56
N GLU A 198 7.87 5.80 -18.17
CA GLU A 198 8.57 6.10 -19.42
C GLU A 198 10.06 6.33 -19.18
N GLN A 199 10.92 5.82 -20.06
CA GLN A 199 12.38 5.93 -19.92
C GLN A 199 12.87 7.38 -19.88
N ALA A 200 12.24 8.28 -20.66
CA ALA A 200 12.60 9.69 -20.66
C ALA A 200 12.34 10.35 -19.31
N ALA A 201 11.14 10.11 -18.75
CA ALA A 201 10.78 10.61 -17.43
C ALA A 201 11.65 10.03 -16.31
N GLU A 202 12.08 8.76 -16.44
CA GLU A 202 12.95 8.10 -15.48
C GLU A 202 14.29 8.83 -15.33
N LYS A 203 14.93 9.20 -16.44
CA LYS A 203 16.24 9.90 -16.43
C LYS A 203 16.16 11.26 -15.72
N ASP A 204 15.07 11.99 -15.91
CA ASP A 204 14.90 13.30 -15.25
C ASP A 204 14.60 13.16 -13.76
N LEU A 205 13.79 12.19 -13.38
CA LEU A 205 13.51 11.88 -11.97
C LEU A 205 14.76 11.41 -11.23
N ALA A 206 15.62 10.63 -11.86
CA ALA A 206 16.86 10.10 -11.29
C ALA A 206 17.85 11.19 -10.86
N LYS A 207 17.84 12.36 -11.53
CA LYS A 207 18.73 13.50 -11.20
C LYS A 207 18.55 14.01 -9.76
N ASN A 208 17.39 13.78 -9.16
CA ASN A 208 17.04 14.25 -7.83
C ASN A 208 17.07 13.13 -6.76
N VAL A 209 17.73 12.02 -7.06
CA VAL A 209 17.80 10.83 -6.19
C VAL A 209 19.26 10.48 -5.88
N SER A 210 19.61 10.35 -4.61
CA SER A 210 21.00 10.15 -4.15
C SER A 210 21.65 8.87 -4.69
N ILE A 211 20.87 7.79 -4.92
CA ILE A 211 21.38 6.56 -5.54
C ILE A 211 21.56 6.65 -7.07
N GLY A 212 21.30 7.82 -7.68
CA GLY A 212 21.47 8.04 -9.11
C GLY A 212 20.45 7.37 -10.03
N ARG A 213 19.39 6.76 -9.48
CA ARG A 213 18.27 6.16 -10.20
C ARG A 213 16.99 6.24 -9.38
N ILE A 214 15.84 6.12 -10.03
CA ILE A 214 14.59 5.89 -9.30
C ILE A 214 14.56 4.47 -8.70
N VAL A 215 13.77 4.28 -7.66
CA VAL A 215 13.63 2.96 -7.03
C VAL A 215 12.79 2.02 -7.90
N ASP A 216 13.06 0.73 -7.83
CA ASP A 216 12.22 -0.29 -8.45
C ASP A 216 11.05 -0.65 -7.52
N ALA A 217 9.89 -0.97 -8.09
CA ALA A 217 8.73 -1.41 -7.31
C ALA A 217 9.04 -2.65 -6.43
N LYS A 218 10.00 -3.47 -6.82
CA LYS A 218 10.46 -4.62 -6.06
C LYS A 218 11.20 -4.22 -4.78
N GLU A 219 11.94 -3.11 -4.80
CA GLU A 219 12.62 -2.58 -3.61
C GLU A 219 11.60 -2.08 -2.57
N VAL A 220 10.50 -1.48 -3.03
CA VAL A 220 9.37 -1.14 -2.15
C VAL A 220 8.73 -2.41 -1.58
N ALA A 221 8.51 -3.41 -2.42
CA ALA A 221 7.86 -4.67 -2.01
C ALA A 221 8.71 -5.48 -1.01
N TRP A 222 10.03 -5.44 -1.08
CA TRP A 222 10.91 -6.09 -0.09
C TRP A 222 10.75 -5.48 1.31
N VAL A 223 10.64 -4.15 1.39
CA VAL A 223 10.40 -3.49 2.68
C VAL A 223 9.01 -3.83 3.20
N VAL A 224 7.99 -3.86 2.34
CA VAL A 224 6.64 -4.29 2.71
C VAL A 224 6.65 -5.74 3.24
N ALA A 225 7.37 -6.65 2.59
CA ALA A 225 7.51 -8.03 3.05
C ALA A 225 8.20 -8.11 4.42
N PHE A 226 9.26 -7.32 4.65
CA PHE A 226 9.89 -7.24 5.97
C PHE A 226 8.91 -6.70 7.03
N LEU A 227 8.15 -5.66 6.74
CA LEU A 227 7.15 -5.10 7.66
C LEU A 227 5.96 -6.04 7.92
N ALA A 228 5.66 -6.92 6.98
CA ALA A 228 4.66 -7.98 7.15
C ALA A 228 5.13 -9.13 8.06
N SER A 229 6.44 -9.24 8.30
CA SER A 229 7.07 -10.28 9.11
C SER A 229 6.86 -10.07 10.62
N PRO A 230 6.83 -11.12 11.45
CA PRO A 230 6.91 -10.98 12.90
C PRO A 230 8.23 -10.32 13.37
N LYS A 231 9.28 -10.34 12.55
CA LYS A 231 10.59 -9.75 12.86
C LYS A 231 10.61 -8.22 12.89
N SER A 232 9.58 -7.58 12.34
CA SER A 232 9.42 -6.11 12.35
C SER A 232 8.61 -5.58 13.54
N VAL A 233 8.35 -6.38 14.57
CA VAL A 233 7.46 -6.04 15.68
C VAL A 233 7.82 -4.73 16.39
N SER A 234 9.09 -4.36 16.45
CA SER A 234 9.56 -3.11 17.07
C SER A 234 9.28 -1.85 16.21
N ILE A 235 8.88 -2.03 14.94
CA ILE A 235 8.53 -0.91 14.05
C ILE A 235 7.00 -0.79 14.06
N ASN A 236 6.49 0.20 14.80
CA ASN A 236 5.04 0.42 14.92
C ASN A 236 4.72 1.92 15.00
N GLY A 237 3.78 2.37 14.20
CA GLY A 237 3.41 3.78 14.08
C GLY A 237 4.35 4.62 13.21
N ASP A 238 5.39 4.03 12.67
CA ASP A 238 6.42 4.70 11.88
C ASP A 238 6.12 4.69 10.39
N ALA A 239 6.73 5.64 9.68
CA ALA A 239 6.68 5.76 8.24
C ALA A 239 8.08 5.63 7.64
N ILE A 240 8.29 4.64 6.78
CA ILE A 240 9.59 4.32 6.19
C ILE A 240 9.69 4.95 4.79
N PRO A 241 10.60 5.92 4.55
CA PRO A 241 10.82 6.49 3.23
C PRO A 241 11.62 5.54 2.34
N ILE A 242 11.09 5.25 1.15
CA ILE A 242 11.76 4.42 0.12
C ILE A 242 11.81 5.21 -1.18
N GLY A 243 12.80 6.06 -1.30
CA GLY A 243 12.95 6.93 -2.46
C GLY A 243 14.39 7.02 -2.98
N GLY A 244 15.29 6.18 -2.46
CA GLY A 244 16.69 6.21 -2.84
C GLY A 244 17.45 7.46 -2.38
N GLY A 245 16.92 8.19 -1.39
CA GLY A 245 17.41 9.49 -0.93
C GLY A 245 16.98 10.64 -1.86
N SER A 246 16.18 11.55 -1.33
CA SER A 246 15.89 12.82 -2.03
C SER A 246 16.99 13.81 -1.75
N LEU A 247 17.61 14.39 -2.80
CA LEU A 247 18.66 15.39 -2.63
C LEU A 247 18.15 16.61 -1.84
N GLY A 248 18.96 17.08 -0.90
CA GLY A 248 18.68 18.24 -0.07
C GLY A 248 17.55 18.08 0.95
N THR A 249 17.07 16.86 1.19
CA THR A 249 16.02 16.57 2.17
C THR A 249 16.60 15.82 3.37
N ILE A 250 16.38 16.35 4.57
CA ILE A 250 16.64 15.66 5.83
C ILE A 250 15.27 15.22 6.38
N ASN A 251 15.10 13.91 6.59
CA ASN A 251 13.87 13.34 7.15
C ASN A 251 14.11 13.02 8.63
N TYR A 252 13.26 13.53 9.50
CA TYR A 252 13.22 13.21 10.92
C TYR A 252 11.94 12.48 11.24
#